data_a65f35d46943003bb04e795d435325fb
#
_entry.id   a65f35d46943003bb04e795d435325fb
#
_cell.length_a   1.000
_cell.length_b   1.000
_cell.length_c   1.000
_cell.angle_alpha   90.00
_cell.angle_beta   90.00
_cell.angle_gamma   90.00
#
_symmetry.space_group_name_H-M   'P 1'
#
loop_
_entity.id
_entity.type
_entity.pdbx_description
1 polymer ?
#
loop_
_entity_poly.entity_id
_entity_poly.type
_entity_poly.pdbx_seq_one_letter_code
_entity_poly.pdbx_strand_id
1 'polypeptide(L)'
;MGYVGNQTTNSYSSFDKQDLTGVTGSPAKRGFTLSHAVANAQEIEVFVNNVRQEPGEAYTVSGTGLTMTGDVETTDDFYVVFQGKALQTIVPPDASVTKAKMGTTELDLATIKDSTGTNTAMTIDSSGVISTPARPAFYAYGDDGWVGLAAINTYYIGGFDHTEFNSGSHYNTSTKLFTVPVSGVYLFRSQVYFNDTSNPQVQIAFRQTSGGSTTTIAFTSQQQAGDGTIGITRIYNAVAGQQIGAYVYKSVLVANTDYYLGINHSYFSGVLLG
;
A
#
# COMPACT_ATOMS: atom_id res chain seq x y z
N MET A 1 -11.47 5.11 -26.58
CA MET A 1 -11.60 5.52 -25.16
C MET A 1 -13.08 5.62 -24.85
N GLY A 2 -13.61 4.76 -23.98
CA GLY A 2 -14.97 4.89 -23.46
C GLY A 2 -15.04 6.07 -22.49
N TYR A 3 -16.05 6.88 -22.60
CA TYR A 3 -16.33 7.97 -21.66
C TYR A 3 -16.70 7.38 -20.30
N VAL A 4 -15.83 7.61 -19.30
CA VAL A 4 -16.06 7.22 -17.91
C VAL A 4 -16.80 8.37 -17.21
N GLY A 5 -18.08 8.43 -17.39
CA GLY A 5 -18.94 9.43 -16.79
C GLY A 5 -20.41 8.98 -16.87
N ASN A 6 -21.30 9.75 -16.25
CA ASN A 6 -22.72 9.50 -16.36
C ASN A 6 -23.14 9.51 -17.84
N GLN A 7 -23.91 8.51 -18.29
CA GLN A 7 -24.29 8.43 -19.69
C GLN A 7 -25.05 9.71 -20.09
N THR A 8 -24.64 10.33 -21.18
CA THR A 8 -25.22 11.59 -21.69
C THR A 8 -26.74 11.49 -22.00
N THR A 9 -27.25 10.29 -22.20
CA THR A 9 -28.65 10.01 -22.39
C THR A 9 -29.55 10.30 -21.17
N ASN A 10 -28.95 10.37 -19.95
CA ASN A 10 -29.66 10.69 -18.71
C ASN A 10 -29.39 12.13 -18.22
N SER A 11 -28.67 12.94 -18.99
CA SER A 11 -28.31 14.32 -18.61
C SER A 11 -29.39 15.35 -19.01
N TYR A 12 -30.33 14.96 -19.82
CA TYR A 12 -31.45 15.80 -20.24
C TYR A 12 -32.74 15.22 -19.66
N SER A 13 -32.90 15.28 -18.34
CA SER A 13 -34.25 15.24 -17.79
C SER A 13 -34.93 16.57 -18.16
N SER A 14 -36.11 16.51 -18.78
CA SER A 14 -36.99 17.66 -18.87
C SER A 14 -37.20 18.23 -17.47
N PHE A 15 -37.36 19.54 -17.36
CA PHE A 15 -37.74 20.15 -16.09
C PHE A 15 -39.05 19.50 -15.64
N ASP A 16 -39.03 18.86 -14.46
CA ASP A 16 -40.24 18.24 -13.92
C ASP A 16 -41.18 19.33 -13.41
N LYS A 17 -42.43 19.26 -13.83
CA LYS A 17 -43.54 20.10 -13.36
C LYS A 17 -44.34 19.29 -12.31
N GLN A 18 -44.61 19.90 -11.18
CA GLN A 18 -45.56 19.35 -10.21
C GLN A 18 -46.71 20.31 -10.04
N ASP A 19 -47.93 19.87 -10.39
CA ASP A 19 -49.15 20.59 -10.07
C ASP A 19 -49.48 20.40 -8.59
N LEU A 20 -49.74 21.47 -7.91
CA LEU A 20 -50.13 21.53 -6.51
C LEU A 20 -51.58 22.06 -6.43
N THR A 21 -52.27 21.67 -5.38
CA THR A 21 -53.65 22.16 -5.15
C THR A 21 -53.65 23.05 -3.92
N GLY A 22 -54.12 24.29 -4.10
CA GLY A 22 -54.44 25.20 -3.03
C GLY A 22 -55.50 24.63 -2.11
N VAL A 23 -55.68 25.19 -0.93
CA VAL A 23 -56.63 24.71 0.10
C VAL A 23 -57.49 25.87 0.56
N THR A 24 -58.82 25.72 0.42
CA THR A 24 -59.77 26.69 0.97
C THR A 24 -60.02 26.46 2.43
N GLY A 25 -60.12 27.51 3.19
CA GLY A 25 -60.47 27.50 4.63
C GLY A 25 -59.47 28.24 5.51
N SER A 26 -59.97 28.84 6.58
CA SER A 26 -59.13 29.58 7.54
C SER A 26 -58.64 28.66 8.67
N PRO A 27 -57.36 28.67 9.02
CA PRO A 27 -56.26 29.38 8.38
C PRO A 27 -55.87 28.70 7.07
N ALA A 28 -55.76 29.49 5.99
CA ALA A 28 -55.31 29.00 4.68
C ALA A 28 -54.01 28.23 4.81
N LYS A 29 -54.00 27.06 4.22
CA LYS A 29 -52.88 26.18 4.25
C LYS A 29 -51.78 26.72 3.34
N ARG A 30 -50.65 27.13 3.95
CA ARG A 30 -49.50 27.69 3.22
C ARG A 30 -48.41 26.64 2.99
N GLY A 31 -48.53 25.48 3.62
CA GLY A 31 -47.53 24.40 3.54
C GLY A 31 -47.94 23.35 2.49
N PHE A 32 -47.01 23.03 1.59
CA PHE A 32 -47.19 22.06 0.51
C PHE A 32 -46.04 21.07 0.47
N THR A 33 -46.25 19.91 -0.14
CA THR A 33 -45.23 18.86 -0.23
C THR A 33 -44.76 18.73 -1.67
N LEU A 34 -43.46 18.92 -1.87
CA LEU A 34 -42.80 18.71 -3.15
C LEU A 34 -42.54 17.22 -3.39
N SER A 35 -42.62 16.79 -4.65
CA SER A 35 -42.28 15.42 -5.07
C SER A 35 -40.79 15.10 -4.94
N HIS A 36 -39.94 16.14 -4.97
CA HIS A 36 -38.48 16.04 -4.84
C HIS A 36 -38.00 16.98 -3.75
N ALA A 37 -37.00 16.51 -2.98
CA ALA A 37 -36.34 17.37 -2.03
C ALA A 37 -35.41 18.37 -2.75
N VAL A 38 -35.45 19.62 -2.32
CA VAL A 38 -34.59 20.69 -2.82
C VAL A 38 -33.83 21.34 -1.67
N ALA A 39 -32.62 21.86 -1.92
CA ALA A 39 -31.76 22.40 -0.90
C ALA A 39 -32.11 23.85 -0.54
N ASN A 40 -32.63 24.61 -1.48
CA ASN A 40 -33.00 26.01 -1.30
C ASN A 40 -34.11 26.44 -2.28
N ALA A 41 -34.70 27.61 -2.03
CA ALA A 41 -35.83 28.15 -2.83
C ALA A 41 -35.46 28.46 -4.29
N GLN A 42 -34.19 28.68 -4.60
CA GLN A 42 -33.72 28.98 -5.95
C GLN A 42 -33.64 27.76 -6.86
N GLU A 43 -33.76 26.53 -6.32
CA GLU A 43 -33.77 25.29 -7.11
C GLU A 43 -35.12 24.96 -7.76
N ILE A 44 -36.13 25.75 -7.46
CA ILE A 44 -37.46 25.62 -8.04
C ILE A 44 -38.01 26.98 -8.50
N GLU A 45 -38.94 26.94 -9.44
CA GLU A 45 -39.79 28.08 -9.79
C GLU A 45 -41.23 27.76 -9.39
N VAL A 46 -41.83 28.65 -8.61
CA VAL A 46 -43.19 28.52 -8.13
C VAL A 46 -44.09 29.51 -8.89
N PHE A 47 -45.23 29.03 -9.37
CA PHE A 47 -46.19 29.81 -10.12
C PHE A 47 -47.58 29.72 -9.44
N VAL A 48 -48.23 30.87 -9.29
CA VAL A 48 -49.63 31.00 -8.89
C VAL A 48 -50.35 31.81 -9.96
N ASN A 49 -51.34 31.23 -10.58
CA ASN A 49 -52.09 31.83 -11.71
C ASN A 49 -51.16 32.32 -12.84
N ASN A 50 -50.16 31.50 -13.17
CA ASN A 50 -49.10 31.79 -14.16
C ASN A 50 -48.22 33.00 -13.81
N VAL A 51 -48.29 33.52 -12.58
CA VAL A 51 -47.37 34.55 -12.08
C VAL A 51 -46.27 33.87 -11.28
N ARG A 52 -44.98 34.08 -11.68
CA ARG A 52 -43.83 33.57 -10.98
C ARG A 52 -43.70 34.24 -9.62
N GLN A 53 -43.53 33.43 -8.60
CA GLN A 53 -43.33 33.86 -7.23
C GLN A 53 -41.83 34.05 -6.93
N GLU A 54 -41.47 35.03 -6.11
CA GLU A 54 -40.08 35.36 -5.80
C GLU A 54 -39.54 34.41 -4.72
N PRO A 55 -38.38 33.68 -4.98
CA PRO A 55 -37.77 32.79 -4.01
C PRO A 55 -37.24 33.56 -2.78
N GLY A 56 -37.59 33.08 -1.60
CA GLY A 56 -37.18 33.67 -0.33
C GLY A 56 -38.13 34.76 0.21
N GLU A 57 -38.85 35.44 -0.67
CA GLU A 57 -39.86 36.49 -0.33
C GLU A 57 -41.27 35.89 -0.33
N ALA A 58 -41.71 35.34 -1.46
CA ALA A 58 -43.02 34.81 -1.61
C ALA A 58 -43.17 33.35 -1.15
N TYR A 59 -42.06 32.61 -1.06
CA TYR A 59 -42.03 31.25 -0.54
C TYR A 59 -40.66 30.86 -0.01
N THR A 60 -40.66 29.86 0.89
CA THR A 60 -39.47 29.19 1.40
C THR A 60 -39.57 27.69 1.22
N VAL A 61 -38.45 26.99 1.18
CA VAL A 61 -38.40 25.52 1.09
C VAL A 61 -37.39 24.93 2.09
N SER A 62 -37.73 23.72 2.56
CA SER A 62 -36.84 22.91 3.39
C SER A 62 -37.09 21.43 3.05
N GLY A 63 -36.13 20.81 2.35
CA GLY A 63 -36.28 19.45 1.87
C GLY A 63 -37.45 19.33 0.89
N THR A 64 -38.51 18.59 1.22
CA THR A 64 -39.73 18.47 0.46
C THR A 64 -40.82 19.45 0.91
N GLY A 65 -40.58 20.26 1.94
CA GLY A 65 -41.55 21.22 2.45
C GLY A 65 -41.47 22.55 1.71
N LEU A 66 -42.56 22.97 1.03
CA LEU A 66 -42.76 24.29 0.44
C LEU A 66 -43.73 25.07 1.33
N THR A 67 -43.33 26.27 1.74
CA THR A 67 -44.18 27.17 2.52
C THR A 67 -44.36 28.50 1.76
N MET A 68 -45.59 28.84 1.45
CA MET A 68 -45.95 30.12 0.82
C MET A 68 -46.14 31.20 1.88
N THR A 69 -45.77 32.44 1.58
CA THR A 69 -45.99 33.58 2.46
C THR A 69 -47.47 34.03 2.39
N GLY A 70 -48.06 33.95 1.23
CA GLY A 70 -49.51 34.21 0.97
C GLY A 70 -50.33 32.95 0.90
N ASP A 71 -51.64 33.11 1.02
CA ASP A 71 -52.60 32.02 0.88
C ASP A 71 -52.79 31.66 -0.60
N VAL A 72 -52.84 30.34 -0.90
CA VAL A 72 -53.12 29.82 -2.24
C VAL A 72 -54.48 29.09 -2.21
N GLU A 73 -55.43 29.61 -2.94
CA GLU A 73 -56.82 29.08 -2.97
C GLU A 73 -56.94 27.84 -3.87
N THR A 74 -57.99 27.03 -3.67
CA THR A 74 -58.25 25.85 -4.50
C THR A 74 -58.60 26.18 -5.95
N THR A 75 -58.91 27.46 -6.22
CA THR A 75 -59.25 27.97 -7.55
C THR A 75 -58.00 28.48 -8.29
N ASP A 76 -56.85 28.60 -7.59
CA ASP A 76 -55.61 29.07 -8.19
C ASP A 76 -54.95 27.96 -9.02
N ASP A 77 -54.42 28.34 -10.18
CA ASP A 77 -53.50 27.47 -10.95
C ASP A 77 -52.13 27.53 -10.27
N PHE A 78 -51.83 26.49 -9.47
CA PHE A 78 -50.64 26.44 -8.61
C PHE A 78 -49.74 25.28 -8.99
N TYR A 79 -48.51 25.58 -9.42
CA TYR A 79 -47.55 24.57 -9.79
C TYR A 79 -46.11 25.00 -9.53
N VAL A 80 -45.23 23.98 -9.50
CA VAL A 80 -43.79 24.12 -9.30
C VAL A 80 -43.06 23.50 -10.48
N VAL A 81 -42.02 24.18 -10.95
CA VAL A 81 -41.07 23.67 -11.93
C VAL A 81 -39.74 23.47 -11.24
N PHE A 82 -39.25 22.24 -11.21
CA PHE A 82 -37.93 21.92 -10.62
C PHE A 82 -36.84 22.30 -11.62
N GLN A 83 -35.93 23.18 -11.20
CA GLN A 83 -34.74 23.49 -12.01
C GLN A 83 -33.76 22.36 -11.90
N GLY A 84 -33.31 21.82 -13.04
CA GLY A 84 -32.27 20.77 -13.04
C GLY A 84 -30.98 21.31 -12.46
N LYS A 85 -30.44 20.62 -11.47
CA LYS A 85 -29.10 20.91 -10.96
C LYS A 85 -28.10 20.72 -12.10
N ALA A 86 -27.25 21.71 -12.37
CA ALA A 86 -26.02 21.49 -13.10
C ALA A 86 -25.27 20.36 -12.37
N LEU A 87 -24.94 19.28 -13.08
CA LEU A 87 -24.11 18.21 -12.53
C LEU A 87 -22.79 18.83 -12.05
N GLN A 88 -22.73 19.13 -10.75
CA GLN A 88 -21.41 19.29 -10.14
C GLN A 88 -20.70 17.96 -10.30
N THR A 89 -19.49 17.97 -10.83
CA THR A 89 -18.54 16.87 -10.70
C THR A 89 -18.28 16.70 -9.22
N ILE A 90 -19.12 15.91 -8.56
CA ILE A 90 -18.96 15.60 -7.14
C ILE A 90 -17.76 14.66 -7.08
N VAL A 91 -16.66 15.15 -6.51
CA VAL A 91 -15.62 14.23 -6.01
C VAL A 91 -16.33 13.29 -5.03
N PRO A 92 -16.37 11.99 -5.28
CA PRO A 92 -17.04 11.08 -4.36
C PRO A 92 -16.47 11.27 -2.95
N PRO A 93 -17.29 11.31 -1.91
CA PRO A 93 -16.79 11.35 -0.54
C PRO A 93 -15.81 10.22 -0.29
N ASP A 94 -14.84 10.44 0.59
CA ASP A 94 -13.88 9.42 1.01
C ASP A 94 -14.61 8.13 1.41
N ALA A 95 -14.06 6.99 0.98
CA ALA A 95 -14.65 5.66 1.19
C ALA A 95 -16.03 5.40 0.53
N SER A 96 -16.57 6.34 -0.26
CA SER A 96 -17.88 6.18 -0.92
C SER A 96 -17.84 5.32 -2.18
N VAL A 97 -16.64 5.10 -2.78
CA VAL A 97 -16.47 4.24 -3.95
C VAL A 97 -16.34 2.79 -3.49
N THR A 98 -17.44 2.08 -3.45
CA THR A 98 -17.50 0.67 -3.09
C THR A 98 -17.33 -0.22 -4.33
N LYS A 99 -17.04 -1.52 -4.15
CA LYS A 99 -16.97 -2.52 -5.23
C LYS A 99 -18.21 -2.49 -6.15
N ALA A 100 -19.40 -2.31 -5.58
CA ALA A 100 -20.65 -2.24 -6.34
C ALA A 100 -20.73 -0.99 -7.23
N LYS A 101 -20.09 0.12 -6.83
CA LYS A 101 -20.06 1.37 -7.62
C LYS A 101 -19.00 1.36 -8.72
N MET A 102 -18.00 0.50 -8.63
CA MET A 102 -16.98 0.36 -9.67
C MET A 102 -17.50 -0.37 -10.92
N GLY A 103 -18.62 -1.11 -10.80
CA GLY A 103 -19.34 -1.72 -11.93
C GLY A 103 -18.55 -2.73 -12.77
N THR A 104 -17.30 -3.02 -12.37
CA THR A 104 -16.39 -3.91 -13.07
C THR A 104 -15.76 -4.90 -12.07
N THR A 105 -15.44 -6.10 -12.53
CA THR A 105 -14.69 -7.10 -11.78
C THR A 105 -13.18 -6.90 -11.92
N GLU A 106 -12.75 -6.00 -12.79
CA GLU A 106 -11.37 -5.73 -13.13
C GLU A 106 -10.99 -4.30 -12.78
N LEU A 107 -9.88 -4.12 -12.08
CA LEU A 107 -9.24 -2.84 -11.84
C LEU A 107 -7.98 -2.76 -12.70
N ASP A 108 -7.95 -1.80 -13.61
CA ASP A 108 -6.75 -1.49 -14.40
C ASP A 108 -5.84 -0.57 -13.57
N LEU A 109 -4.93 -1.20 -12.79
CA LEU A 109 -4.00 -0.51 -11.93
C LEU A 109 -2.57 -0.87 -12.34
N ALA A 110 -1.85 0.07 -12.92
CA ALA A 110 -0.42 -0.09 -13.20
C ALA A 110 0.45 0.01 -11.93
N THR A 111 -0.01 0.72 -10.91
CA THR A 111 0.76 0.99 -9.69
C THR A 111 -0.14 1.06 -8.46
N ILE A 112 0.27 0.39 -7.39
CA ILE A 112 -0.32 0.54 -6.04
C ILE A 112 0.73 1.21 -5.15
N LYS A 113 0.31 2.27 -4.47
CA LYS A 113 1.16 3.02 -3.53
C LYS A 113 0.78 2.72 -2.08
N ASP A 114 1.65 3.11 -1.16
CA ASP A 114 1.38 3.07 0.27
C ASP A 114 0.27 4.07 0.67
N SER A 115 -0.13 4.05 1.93
CA SER A 115 -1.18 4.94 2.46
C SER A 115 -0.83 6.43 2.38
N THR A 116 0.44 6.78 2.19
CA THR A 116 0.89 8.18 2.02
C THR A 116 0.87 8.63 0.56
N GLY A 117 0.70 7.70 -0.38
CA GLY A 117 0.77 7.95 -1.81
C GLY A 117 2.20 8.24 -2.33
N THR A 118 3.21 8.07 -1.48
CA THR A 118 4.60 8.43 -1.80
C THR A 118 5.39 7.23 -2.33
N ASN A 119 5.31 6.08 -1.68
CA ASN A 119 6.10 4.91 -2.04
C ASN A 119 5.29 3.93 -2.89
N THR A 120 5.92 3.39 -3.92
CA THR A 120 5.33 2.34 -4.74
C THR A 120 5.45 1.00 -4.02
N ALA A 121 4.31 0.43 -3.61
CA ALA A 121 4.25 -0.88 -2.98
C ALA A 121 4.27 -2.01 -4.03
N MET A 122 3.60 -1.82 -5.16
CA MET A 122 3.49 -2.80 -6.23
C MET A 122 3.34 -2.11 -7.58
N THR A 123 3.95 -2.66 -8.62
CA THR A 123 3.71 -2.29 -10.02
C THR A 123 3.34 -3.53 -10.83
N ILE A 124 2.52 -3.32 -11.87
CA ILE A 124 2.22 -4.32 -12.90
C ILE A 124 2.70 -3.73 -14.22
N ASP A 125 3.63 -4.40 -14.87
CA ASP A 125 4.15 -3.95 -16.17
C ASP A 125 3.19 -4.32 -17.33
N SER A 126 3.53 -3.88 -18.55
CA SER A 126 2.74 -4.15 -19.76
C SER A 126 2.65 -5.65 -20.12
N SER A 127 3.49 -6.49 -19.54
CA SER A 127 3.49 -7.94 -19.70
C SER A 127 2.74 -8.67 -18.59
N GLY A 128 2.15 -7.93 -17.64
CA GLY A 128 1.44 -8.48 -16.49
C GLY A 128 2.37 -8.96 -15.37
N VAL A 129 3.67 -8.63 -15.40
CA VAL A 129 4.61 -9.01 -14.34
C VAL A 129 4.45 -8.07 -13.15
N ILE A 130 4.27 -8.68 -11.98
CA ILE A 130 4.15 -7.96 -10.71
C ILE A 130 5.54 -7.79 -10.11
N SER A 131 5.90 -6.55 -9.77
CA SER A 131 7.08 -6.25 -8.98
C SER A 131 6.72 -5.51 -7.69
N THR A 132 7.52 -5.75 -6.65
CA THR A 132 7.37 -5.13 -5.33
C THR A 132 8.69 -4.45 -4.95
N PRO A 133 8.98 -3.25 -5.49
CA PRO A 133 10.29 -2.61 -5.38
C PRO A 133 10.69 -2.25 -3.95
N ALA A 134 9.71 -2.06 -3.06
CA ALA A 134 9.94 -1.77 -1.64
C ALA A 134 10.17 -3.03 -0.79
N ARG A 135 10.10 -4.24 -1.37
CA ARG A 135 10.30 -5.49 -0.63
C ARG A 135 11.76 -5.61 -0.20
N PRO A 136 12.06 -5.73 1.10
CA PRO A 136 13.43 -5.87 1.58
C PRO A 136 14.11 -7.11 0.99
N ALA A 137 15.21 -6.90 0.28
CA ALA A 137 16.02 -7.96 -0.29
C ALA A 137 17.45 -7.46 -0.48
N PHE A 138 18.43 -8.35 -0.31
CA PHE A 138 19.83 -8.04 -0.56
C PHE A 138 20.61 -9.26 -0.99
N TYR A 139 21.69 -9.02 -1.72
CA TYR A 139 22.74 -9.97 -2.00
C TYR A 139 24.08 -9.28 -1.76
N ALA A 140 24.84 -9.79 -0.79
CA ALA A 140 26.12 -9.24 -0.37
C ALA A 140 27.25 -10.24 -0.60
N TYR A 141 28.38 -9.74 -1.03
CA TYR A 141 29.61 -10.50 -1.29
C TYR A 141 30.84 -9.68 -0.85
N GLY A 142 32.01 -10.23 -0.93
CA GLY A 142 33.25 -9.53 -0.65
C GLY A 142 34.14 -9.45 -1.89
N ASP A 143 35.17 -8.62 -1.83
CA ASP A 143 36.22 -8.57 -2.84
C ASP A 143 36.92 -9.92 -2.98
N ASP A 144 37.34 -10.25 -4.19
CA ASP A 144 38.08 -11.46 -4.46
C ASP A 144 39.36 -11.52 -3.62
N GLY A 145 39.46 -12.50 -2.76
CA GLY A 145 40.62 -12.67 -1.88
C GLY A 145 40.38 -13.68 -0.76
N TRP A 146 41.48 -14.12 -0.18
CA TRP A 146 41.49 -15.01 0.97
C TRP A 146 41.44 -14.25 2.28
N VAL A 147 40.62 -14.71 3.20
CA VAL A 147 40.50 -14.16 4.56
C VAL A 147 40.82 -15.24 5.57
N GLY A 148 41.87 -15.01 6.38
CA GLY A 148 42.32 -15.92 7.42
C GLY A 148 41.46 -15.89 8.68
N LEU A 149 41.15 -17.05 9.25
CA LEU A 149 40.50 -17.18 10.55
C LEU A 149 41.58 -17.30 11.65
N ALA A 150 41.89 -16.19 12.30
CA ALA A 150 43.03 -16.09 13.23
C ALA A 150 42.89 -16.89 14.54
N ALA A 151 41.67 -17.09 15.05
CA ALA A 151 41.41 -17.77 16.31
C ALA A 151 40.37 -18.89 16.17
N ILE A 152 40.51 -19.91 17.00
CA ILE A 152 39.51 -20.97 17.15
C ILE A 152 38.37 -20.55 18.08
N ASN A 153 37.24 -21.24 17.99
CA ASN A 153 36.08 -21.05 18.85
C ASN A 153 35.59 -19.61 18.87
N THR A 154 35.85 -18.87 17.77
CA THR A 154 35.45 -17.47 17.60
C THR A 154 34.64 -17.32 16.34
N TYR A 155 33.51 -16.64 16.47
CA TYR A 155 32.71 -16.26 15.32
C TYR A 155 33.22 -14.97 14.70
N TYR A 156 33.60 -15.02 13.45
CA TYR A 156 34.00 -13.87 12.65
C TYR A 156 32.84 -13.51 11.73
N ILE A 157 32.47 -12.24 11.69
CA ILE A 157 31.50 -11.79 10.69
C ILE A 157 32.10 -11.98 9.31
N GLY A 158 31.33 -12.53 8.39
CA GLY A 158 31.76 -12.71 7.00
C GLY A 158 32.12 -11.39 6.32
N GLY A 159 33.13 -11.43 5.47
CA GLY A 159 33.69 -10.24 4.80
C GLY A 159 32.84 -9.67 3.68
N PHE A 160 31.52 -9.75 3.77
CA PHE A 160 30.59 -9.36 2.70
C PHE A 160 30.35 -7.84 2.72
N ASP A 161 31.27 -7.09 2.12
CA ASP A 161 31.31 -5.62 2.16
C ASP A 161 30.88 -4.93 0.84
N HIS A 162 30.42 -5.71 -0.12
CA HIS A 162 29.80 -5.26 -1.37
C HIS A 162 28.39 -5.81 -1.51
N THR A 163 27.57 -5.17 -2.33
CA THR A 163 26.24 -5.66 -2.65
C THR A 163 25.99 -5.64 -4.16
N GLU A 164 25.41 -6.71 -4.70
CA GLU A 164 24.89 -6.73 -6.05
C GLU A 164 23.55 -5.96 -6.11
N PHE A 165 22.70 -6.18 -5.11
CA PHE A 165 21.52 -5.38 -4.87
C PHE A 165 21.22 -5.28 -3.36
N ASN A 166 20.55 -4.19 -2.97
CA ASN A 166 20.21 -3.89 -1.58
C ASN A 166 18.94 -3.02 -1.55
N SER A 167 17.78 -3.65 -1.73
CA SER A 167 16.48 -2.97 -1.77
C SER A 167 16.17 -2.32 -0.42
N GLY A 168 15.98 -1.00 -0.41
CA GLY A 168 15.74 -0.20 0.78
C GLY A 168 16.99 0.07 1.62
N SER A 169 18.19 -0.31 1.15
CA SER A 169 19.48 -0.05 1.84
C SER A 169 19.56 -0.60 3.27
N HIS A 170 18.95 -1.76 3.49
CA HIS A 170 18.87 -2.39 4.83
C HIS A 170 20.08 -3.24 5.20
N TYR A 171 20.93 -3.59 4.24
CA TYR A 171 22.23 -4.21 4.50
C TYR A 171 23.32 -3.14 4.55
N ASN A 172 24.06 -3.11 5.64
CA ASN A 172 25.18 -2.18 5.84
C ASN A 172 26.51 -2.89 5.52
N THR A 173 27.17 -2.45 4.46
CA THR A 173 28.45 -3.03 3.98
C THR A 173 29.61 -2.81 4.94
N SER A 174 29.58 -1.75 5.76
CA SER A 174 30.64 -1.48 6.75
C SER A 174 30.52 -2.41 7.97
N THR A 175 29.30 -2.60 8.49
CA THR A 175 29.05 -3.50 9.63
C THR A 175 28.80 -4.94 9.20
N LYS A 176 28.49 -5.18 7.92
CA LYS A 176 28.17 -6.50 7.33
C LYS A 176 26.92 -7.13 7.94
N LEU A 177 25.99 -6.29 8.38
CA LEU A 177 24.74 -6.68 9.01
C LEU A 177 23.54 -6.20 8.20
N PHE A 178 22.54 -7.05 8.12
CA PHE A 178 21.22 -6.70 7.63
C PHE A 178 20.35 -6.26 8.81
N THR A 179 19.84 -5.04 8.79
CA THR A 179 18.86 -4.55 9.77
C THR A 179 17.46 -4.83 9.27
N VAL A 180 16.70 -5.59 10.01
CA VAL A 180 15.31 -5.97 9.69
C VAL A 180 14.43 -4.73 9.71
N PRO A 181 13.89 -4.26 8.57
CA PRO A 181 13.12 -3.02 8.53
C PRO A 181 11.67 -3.21 8.99
N VAL A 182 11.12 -4.37 8.80
CA VAL A 182 9.72 -4.73 9.12
C VAL A 182 9.69 -6.16 9.65
N SER A 183 8.91 -6.40 10.70
CA SER A 183 8.72 -7.75 11.24
C SER A 183 8.05 -8.65 10.20
N GLY A 184 8.53 -9.88 10.08
CA GLY A 184 8.00 -10.81 9.08
C GLY A 184 8.88 -12.04 8.90
N VAL A 185 8.48 -12.89 7.97
CA VAL A 185 9.18 -14.13 7.64
C VAL A 185 10.21 -13.85 6.55
N TYR A 186 11.47 -14.08 6.85
CA TYR A 186 12.60 -13.88 5.93
C TYR A 186 13.25 -15.20 5.57
N LEU A 187 13.72 -15.29 4.33
CA LEU A 187 14.65 -16.30 3.89
C LEU A 187 16.06 -15.70 3.91
N PHE A 188 16.97 -16.29 4.69
CA PHE A 188 18.39 -15.99 4.64
C PHE A 188 19.15 -17.15 4.05
N ARG A 189 20.14 -16.84 3.23
CA ARG A 189 21.05 -17.81 2.64
C ARG A 189 22.47 -17.27 2.66
N SER A 190 23.41 -18.14 3.00
CA SER A 190 24.85 -17.84 2.89
C SER A 190 25.61 -19.07 2.41
N GLN A 191 26.66 -18.82 1.69
CA GLN A 191 27.62 -19.81 1.24
C GLN A 191 29.01 -19.25 1.43
N VAL A 192 29.94 -20.11 1.84
CA VAL A 192 31.34 -19.75 2.00
C VAL A 192 32.21 -20.85 1.41
N TYR A 193 33.18 -20.45 0.61
CA TYR A 193 34.19 -21.33 0.05
C TYR A 193 35.43 -21.32 0.95
N PHE A 194 35.82 -22.49 1.45
CA PHE A 194 36.99 -22.70 2.28
C PHE A 194 38.08 -23.41 1.50
N ASN A 195 39.33 -23.04 1.80
CA ASN A 195 40.51 -23.81 1.41
C ASN A 195 41.21 -24.24 2.71
N ASP A 196 41.28 -25.55 2.93
CA ASP A 196 42.04 -26.07 4.05
C ASP A 196 42.48 -27.51 3.78
N THR A 197 43.80 -27.70 3.83
CA THR A 197 44.42 -29.03 3.65
C THR A 197 44.53 -29.82 4.96
N SER A 198 44.15 -29.23 6.09
CA SER A 198 44.39 -29.74 7.44
C SER A 198 43.15 -30.34 8.12
N ASN A 199 42.05 -30.45 7.41
CA ASN A 199 40.79 -31.08 7.84
C ASN A 199 40.15 -30.44 9.12
N PRO A 200 40.02 -29.10 9.21
CA PRO A 200 39.35 -28.45 10.33
C PRO A 200 37.84 -28.64 10.26
N GLN A 201 37.19 -28.55 11.40
CA GLN A 201 35.76 -28.34 11.44
C GLN A 201 35.48 -26.85 11.24
N VAL A 202 34.85 -26.51 10.15
CA VAL A 202 34.39 -25.14 9.82
C VAL A 202 32.86 -25.03 9.95
N GLN A 203 32.39 -23.84 10.27
CA GLN A 203 30.97 -23.57 10.40
C GLN A 203 30.61 -22.26 9.71
N ILE A 204 29.40 -22.21 9.20
CA ILE A 204 28.68 -20.97 8.91
C ILE A 204 27.51 -20.86 9.88
N ALA A 205 27.31 -19.69 10.44
CA ALA A 205 26.19 -19.41 11.33
C ALA A 205 25.48 -18.11 10.95
N PHE A 206 24.16 -18.11 11.01
CA PHE A 206 23.42 -16.88 11.11
C PHE A 206 23.30 -16.48 12.58
N ARG A 207 23.68 -15.25 12.88
CA ARG A 207 23.56 -14.70 14.22
C ARG A 207 22.74 -13.43 14.20
N GLN A 208 21.89 -13.33 15.18
CA GLN A 208 20.99 -12.20 15.39
C GLN A 208 21.50 -11.38 16.55
N THR A 209 21.59 -10.06 16.37
CA THR A 209 21.92 -9.09 17.41
C THR A 209 20.70 -8.21 17.70
N SER A 210 20.34 -8.10 18.97
CA SER A 210 19.25 -7.22 19.44
C SER A 210 19.57 -6.79 20.86
N GLY A 211 19.41 -5.50 21.17
CA GLY A 211 19.66 -4.96 22.51
C GLY A 211 21.09 -5.21 23.03
N GLY A 212 22.09 -5.29 22.14
CA GLY A 212 23.49 -5.57 22.50
C GLY A 212 23.82 -7.05 22.72
N SER A 213 22.85 -7.95 22.67
CA SER A 213 23.07 -9.40 22.78
C SER A 213 23.06 -10.05 21.41
N THR A 214 23.99 -10.98 21.18
CA THR A 214 24.11 -11.73 19.93
C THR A 214 23.84 -13.21 20.16
N THR A 215 22.87 -13.77 19.45
CA THR A 215 22.43 -15.17 19.57
C THR A 215 22.56 -15.86 18.21
N THR A 216 23.00 -17.12 18.21
CA THR A 216 23.00 -17.95 17.01
C THR A 216 21.60 -18.46 16.73
N ILE A 217 21.06 -18.16 15.54
CA ILE A 217 19.72 -18.57 15.13
C ILE A 217 19.75 -19.80 14.20
N ALA A 218 20.87 -20.03 13.53
CA ALA A 218 21.11 -21.25 12.75
C ALA A 218 22.61 -21.43 12.53
N PHE A 219 23.06 -22.66 12.39
CA PHE A 219 24.41 -22.96 11.93
C PHE A 219 24.43 -24.28 11.16
N THR A 220 25.45 -24.44 10.34
CA THR A 220 25.85 -25.71 9.74
C THR A 220 27.35 -25.86 9.94
N SER A 221 27.81 -27.09 10.10
CA SER A 221 29.23 -27.39 10.25
C SER A 221 29.64 -28.57 9.38
N GLN A 222 30.85 -28.52 8.89
CA GLN A 222 31.44 -29.58 8.07
C GLN A 222 32.91 -29.74 8.46
N GLN A 223 33.40 -30.97 8.38
CA GLN A 223 34.82 -31.23 8.40
C GLN A 223 35.34 -31.01 6.97
N GLN A 224 36.27 -30.06 6.83
CA GLN A 224 36.75 -29.61 5.53
C GLN A 224 38.11 -30.28 5.24
N ALA A 225 38.15 -31.18 4.29
CA ALA A 225 39.33 -31.85 3.80
C ALA A 225 39.66 -31.36 2.38
N GLY A 226 40.43 -30.27 2.28
CA GLY A 226 40.72 -29.61 1.02
C GLY A 226 39.71 -28.49 0.69
N ASP A 227 39.71 -28.05 -0.56
CA ASP A 227 38.83 -27.00 -1.04
C ASP A 227 37.35 -27.43 -1.05
N GLY A 228 36.48 -26.56 -0.58
CA GLY A 228 35.07 -26.88 -0.57
C GLY A 228 34.18 -25.75 -0.11
N THR A 229 32.91 -25.91 -0.43
CA THR A 229 31.87 -24.94 -0.14
C THR A 229 30.92 -25.47 0.91
N ILE A 230 30.63 -24.64 1.91
CA ILE A 230 29.57 -24.86 2.89
C ILE A 230 28.46 -23.84 2.65
N GLY A 231 27.21 -24.29 2.72
CA GLY A 231 26.03 -23.43 2.56
C GLY A 231 25.02 -23.62 3.67
N ILE A 232 24.33 -22.56 4.03
CA ILE A 232 23.24 -22.55 5.01
C ILE A 232 22.06 -21.76 4.46
N THR A 233 20.87 -22.29 4.69
CA THR A 233 19.60 -21.63 4.38
C THR A 233 18.71 -21.68 5.60
N ARG A 234 18.08 -20.56 5.96
CA ARG A 234 17.16 -20.47 7.10
C ARG A 234 15.96 -19.61 6.76
N ILE A 235 14.78 -20.12 7.02
CA ILE A 235 13.56 -19.33 7.14
C ILE A 235 13.44 -18.88 8.60
N TYR A 236 13.31 -17.59 8.84
CA TYR A 236 13.34 -17.02 10.17
C TYR A 236 12.28 -15.92 10.32
N ASN A 237 11.49 -16.01 11.39
CA ASN A 237 10.53 -14.95 11.74
C ASN A 237 11.31 -13.86 12.49
N ALA A 238 11.64 -12.78 11.79
CA ALA A 238 12.46 -11.70 12.31
C ALA A 238 11.59 -10.52 12.76
N VAL A 239 12.07 -9.83 13.80
CA VAL A 239 11.41 -8.64 14.35
C VAL A 239 12.14 -7.39 13.88
N ALA A 240 11.40 -6.33 13.55
CA ALA A 240 11.97 -5.06 13.13
C ALA A 240 13.03 -4.55 14.12
N GLY A 241 14.15 -4.03 13.60
CA GLY A 241 15.28 -3.56 14.36
C GLY A 241 16.32 -4.63 14.72
N GLN A 242 16.03 -5.93 14.58
CA GLN A 242 17.04 -6.97 14.71
C GLN A 242 18.10 -6.84 13.62
N GLN A 243 19.35 -7.13 13.96
CA GLN A 243 20.44 -7.18 13.01
C GLN A 243 20.87 -8.63 12.78
N ILE A 244 20.91 -9.06 11.54
CA ILE A 244 21.25 -10.41 11.14
C ILE A 244 22.55 -10.37 10.34
N GLY A 245 23.51 -11.23 10.71
CA GLY A 245 24.77 -11.41 10.00
C GLY A 245 25.08 -12.87 9.72
N ALA A 246 25.83 -13.11 8.67
CA ALA A 246 26.45 -14.40 8.40
C ALA A 246 27.87 -14.41 8.98
N TYR A 247 28.16 -15.42 9.75
CA TYR A 247 29.44 -15.58 10.49
C TYR A 247 30.10 -16.88 10.10
N VAL A 248 31.42 -16.85 10.06
CA VAL A 248 32.30 -18.01 9.89
C VAL A 248 32.98 -18.35 11.20
N TYR A 249 33.27 -19.63 11.39
CA TYR A 249 33.83 -20.15 12.62
C TYR A 249 34.69 -21.39 12.33
N LYS A 250 35.76 -21.59 13.07
CA LYS A 250 36.53 -22.85 13.12
C LYS A 250 36.67 -23.36 14.52
N SER A 251 36.62 -24.68 14.69
CA SER A 251 36.70 -25.33 16.01
C SER A 251 38.09 -25.85 16.36
N VAL A 252 38.98 -26.02 15.40
CA VAL A 252 40.34 -26.58 15.60
C VAL A 252 41.36 -25.59 15.11
N LEU A 253 42.47 -25.46 15.88
CA LEU A 253 43.58 -24.63 15.50
C LEU A 253 44.43 -25.37 14.45
N VAL A 254 44.24 -25.04 13.23
CA VAL A 254 45.07 -25.47 12.11
C VAL A 254 45.60 -24.22 11.44
N ALA A 255 46.89 -24.21 11.13
CA ALA A 255 47.45 -23.12 10.37
C ALA A 255 46.75 -23.04 9.02
N ASN A 256 46.36 -21.83 8.61
CA ASN A 256 45.82 -21.51 7.29
C ASN A 256 44.40 -22.02 6.95
N THR A 257 43.47 -21.99 7.91
CA THR A 257 42.04 -22.08 7.52
C THR A 257 41.60 -20.74 7.01
N ASP A 258 41.51 -20.61 5.72
CA ASP A 258 41.11 -19.42 5.03
C ASP A 258 39.76 -19.65 4.29
N TYR A 259 38.99 -18.64 4.18
CA TYR A 259 37.85 -18.65 3.28
C TYR A 259 38.01 -17.59 2.18
N TYR A 260 37.51 -17.92 0.99
CA TYR A 260 37.65 -17.06 -0.16
C TYR A 260 36.40 -16.22 -0.33
N LEU A 261 36.57 -14.91 -0.46
CA LEU A 261 35.53 -13.98 -0.84
C LEU A 261 35.41 -13.92 -2.37
N GLY A 262 34.42 -13.22 -2.86
CA GLY A 262 34.13 -13.07 -4.28
C GLY A 262 32.71 -13.48 -4.61
N ILE A 263 32.09 -12.75 -5.53
CA ILE A 263 30.66 -12.85 -5.85
C ILE A 263 30.18 -14.27 -6.23
N ASN A 264 31.07 -15.06 -6.82
CA ASN A 264 30.75 -16.42 -7.28
C ASN A 264 31.09 -17.51 -6.24
N HIS A 265 31.72 -17.16 -5.13
CA HIS A 265 32.27 -18.12 -4.17
C HIS A 265 31.60 -18.02 -2.80
N SER A 266 31.55 -16.81 -2.25
CA SER A 266 31.03 -16.60 -0.91
C SER A 266 30.09 -15.40 -0.87
N TYR A 267 28.91 -15.58 -0.28
CA TYR A 267 27.89 -14.56 -0.24
C TYR A 267 26.98 -14.70 0.98
N PHE A 268 26.28 -13.62 1.28
CA PHE A 268 25.17 -13.58 2.20
C PHE A 268 23.99 -12.85 1.55
N SER A 269 22.83 -13.45 1.58
CA SER A 269 21.61 -12.88 0.98
C SER A 269 20.40 -13.06 1.87
N GLY A 270 19.43 -12.21 1.67
CA GLY A 270 18.17 -12.30 2.38
C GLY A 270 17.02 -11.63 1.61
N VAL A 271 15.81 -12.14 1.84
CA VAL A 271 14.58 -11.60 1.26
C VAL A 271 13.42 -11.78 2.21
N LEU A 272 12.55 -10.78 2.30
CA LEU A 272 11.26 -10.88 2.98
C LEU A 272 10.33 -11.78 2.17
N LEU A 273 9.77 -12.81 2.80
CA LEU A 273 8.79 -13.71 2.17
C LEU A 273 7.36 -13.19 2.37
N GLY A 274 7.06 -12.66 3.57
CA GLY A 274 5.74 -12.13 3.92
C GLY A 274 5.65 -11.76 5.40
#